data_58da2002da2a569c176141aaa53771dc
#
_entry.id   58da2002da2a569c176141aaa53771dc
#
_cell.length_a   1.000
_cell.length_b   1.000
_cell.length_c   1.000
_cell.angle_alpha   90.00
_cell.angle_beta   90.00
_cell.angle_gamma   90.00
#
_symmetry.space_group_name_H-M   'P 1'
#
loop_
_entity.id
_entity.type
_entity.pdbx_description
1 polymer ?
#
loop_
_entity_poly.entity_id
_entity_poly.type
_entity_poly.pdbx_seq_one_letter_code
_entity_poly.pdbx_strand_id
1 'polypeptide(L)'
;MICFKEFSALSPVELELVFAWRNDERIRKHFINESVGYDEHFAFAKSLKDDENKRYFLVFDDEKPIGVINFVSISKDECEFGIYQNPNLRGFGRILLSNLAHYAFRNLRVKRLVARALKDNTKAIRLFLGFGFTLTS
;
A
#
# COMPACT_ATOMS: atom_id res chain seq x y z
N MET A 1 1.42 -12.41 -13.82
CA MET A 1 2.09 -12.77 -12.54
C MET A 1 2.26 -11.53 -11.69
N ILE A 2 1.88 -11.61 -10.44
CA ILE A 2 2.00 -10.48 -9.51
C ILE A 2 3.39 -10.46 -8.89
N CYS A 3 4.06 -9.31 -8.97
CA CYS A 3 5.39 -9.11 -8.39
C CYS A 3 5.41 -7.86 -7.54
N PHE A 4 6.14 -7.93 -6.43
CA PHE A 4 6.35 -6.82 -5.51
C PHE A 4 7.77 -6.29 -5.67
N LYS A 5 7.92 -4.97 -5.75
CA LYS A 5 9.23 -4.33 -5.78
C LYS A 5 9.32 -3.33 -4.65
N GLU A 6 10.30 -3.49 -3.77
CA GLU A 6 10.47 -2.61 -2.61
C GLU A 6 10.76 -1.17 -3.04
N PHE A 7 10.20 -0.21 -2.32
CA PHE A 7 10.41 1.21 -2.59
C PHE A 7 11.90 1.59 -2.60
N SER A 8 12.68 0.99 -1.70
CA SER A 8 14.11 1.25 -1.63
C SER A 8 14.89 0.78 -2.85
N ALA A 9 14.28 -0.07 -3.67
CA ALA A 9 14.88 -0.62 -4.89
C ALA A 9 14.29 -0.02 -6.16
N LEU A 10 13.37 0.93 -6.07
CA LEU A 10 12.73 1.53 -7.23
C LEU A 10 13.71 2.42 -8.01
N SER A 11 13.59 2.39 -9.32
CA SER A 11 14.32 3.32 -10.20
C SER A 11 13.79 4.74 -10.02
N PRO A 12 14.54 5.77 -10.48
CA PRO A 12 14.02 7.14 -10.43
C PRO A 12 12.68 7.32 -11.15
N VAL A 13 12.47 6.63 -12.28
CA VAL A 13 11.22 6.70 -13.03
C VAL A 13 10.07 6.09 -12.22
N GLU A 14 10.32 4.97 -11.57
CA GLU A 14 9.32 4.31 -10.73
C GLU A 14 8.97 5.14 -9.50
N LEU A 15 9.98 5.77 -8.89
CA LEU A 15 9.77 6.66 -7.75
C LEU A 15 8.92 7.87 -8.14
N GLU A 16 9.17 8.45 -9.31
CA GLU A 16 8.36 9.56 -9.83
C GLU A 16 6.93 9.13 -10.11
N LEU A 17 6.73 7.93 -10.62
CA LEU A 17 5.40 7.39 -10.88
C LEU A 17 4.60 7.28 -9.59
N VAL A 18 5.18 6.68 -8.57
CA VAL A 18 4.52 6.52 -7.27
C VAL A 18 4.28 7.88 -6.61
N PHE A 19 5.23 8.81 -6.76
CA PHE A 19 5.08 10.18 -6.27
C PHE A 19 3.85 10.85 -6.90
N ALA A 20 3.71 10.72 -8.22
CA ALA A 20 2.57 11.29 -8.93
C ALA A 20 1.25 10.66 -8.46
N TRP A 21 1.22 9.35 -8.25
CA TRP A 21 0.02 8.67 -7.73
C TRP A 21 -0.35 9.17 -6.34
N ARG A 22 0.63 9.28 -5.45
CA ARG A 22 0.40 9.68 -4.05
C ARG A 22 -0.18 11.09 -3.97
N ASN A 23 0.18 11.97 -4.89
CA ASN A 23 -0.30 13.34 -4.94
C ASN A 23 -1.49 13.54 -5.90
N ASP A 24 -1.92 12.49 -6.59
CA ASP A 24 -3.13 12.53 -7.41
C ASP A 24 -4.33 12.70 -6.47
N GLU A 25 -5.23 13.62 -6.78
CA GLU A 25 -6.37 13.93 -5.93
C GLU A 25 -7.23 12.69 -5.63
N ARG A 26 -7.35 11.79 -6.58
CA ARG A 26 -8.14 10.57 -6.42
C ARG A 26 -7.58 9.65 -5.34
N ILE A 27 -6.26 9.76 -5.05
CA ILE A 27 -5.56 8.99 -4.02
C ILE A 27 -5.44 9.82 -2.75
N ARG A 28 -4.91 11.03 -2.87
CA ARG A 28 -4.57 11.90 -1.75
C ARG A 28 -5.76 12.23 -0.85
N LYS A 29 -6.97 12.32 -1.42
CA LYS A 29 -8.19 12.60 -0.65
C LYS A 29 -8.49 11.55 0.43
N HIS A 30 -7.92 10.36 0.32
CA HIS A 30 -8.11 9.27 1.28
C HIS A 30 -7.01 9.20 2.34
N PHE A 31 -6.09 10.16 2.33
CA PHE A 31 -5.01 10.24 3.32
C PHE A 31 -5.22 11.43 4.24
N ILE A 32 -4.76 11.30 5.48
CA ILE A 32 -4.82 12.37 6.47
C ILE A 32 -3.96 13.55 6.01
N ASN A 33 -2.77 13.27 5.47
CA ASN A 33 -1.87 14.27 4.91
C ASN A 33 -2.24 14.48 3.43
N GLU A 34 -2.53 15.72 3.06
CA GLU A 34 -3.00 16.04 1.72
C GLU A 34 -1.98 15.77 0.61
N SER A 35 -0.73 16.13 0.84
CA SER A 35 0.29 15.95 -0.18
C SER A 35 1.65 15.64 0.42
N VAL A 36 2.54 15.12 -0.41
CA VAL A 36 3.91 14.80 -0.03
C VAL A 36 4.85 15.57 -0.92
N GLY A 37 5.88 16.22 -0.36
CA GLY A 37 6.89 16.94 -1.11
C GLY A 37 7.81 15.98 -1.86
N TYR A 38 8.39 16.46 -2.96
CA TYR A 38 9.26 15.65 -3.81
C TYR A 38 10.47 15.08 -3.05
N ASP A 39 11.25 15.96 -2.41
CA ASP A 39 12.43 15.53 -1.65
C ASP A 39 12.07 14.61 -0.47
N GLU A 40 10.97 14.91 0.18
CA GLU A 40 10.43 14.14 1.30
C GLU A 40 10.09 12.71 0.86
N HIS A 41 9.46 12.56 -0.30
CA HIS A 41 9.09 11.27 -0.86
C HIS A 41 10.33 10.42 -1.16
N PHE A 42 11.34 11.01 -1.81
CA PHE A 42 12.55 10.29 -2.17
C PHE A 42 13.37 9.90 -0.93
N ALA A 43 13.46 10.79 0.06
CA ALA A 43 14.13 10.51 1.31
C ALA A 43 13.43 9.40 2.07
N PHE A 44 12.11 9.42 2.10
CA PHE A 44 11.32 8.38 2.72
C PHE A 44 11.59 7.00 2.10
N ALA A 45 11.55 6.93 0.77
CA ALA A 45 11.78 5.66 0.07
C ALA A 45 13.15 5.07 0.40
N LYS A 46 14.19 5.90 0.47
CA LYS A 46 15.54 5.46 0.83
C LYS A 46 15.63 4.99 2.28
N SER A 47 14.89 5.64 3.19
CA SER A 47 14.93 5.30 4.60
C SER A 47 14.34 3.93 4.90
N LEU A 48 13.49 3.40 4.02
CA LEU A 48 12.82 2.12 4.22
C LEU A 48 13.78 0.94 4.21
N LYS A 49 14.94 1.08 3.59
CA LYS A 49 15.93 0.01 3.54
C LYS A 49 16.35 -0.48 4.93
N ASP A 50 16.44 0.45 5.87
CA ASP A 50 16.92 0.15 7.22
C ASP A 50 15.79 0.12 8.27
N ASP A 51 14.53 0.20 7.84
CA ASP A 51 13.39 0.22 8.74
C ASP A 51 12.74 -1.17 8.83
N GLU A 52 12.89 -1.82 9.97
CA GLU A 52 12.34 -3.16 10.20
C GLU A 52 10.81 -3.16 10.42
N ASN A 53 10.25 -2.00 10.75
CA ASN A 53 8.83 -1.88 11.09
C ASN A 53 7.95 -1.47 9.92
N LYS A 54 8.55 -1.19 8.77
CA LYS A 54 7.83 -0.73 7.58
C LYS A 54 8.29 -1.45 6.33
N ARG A 55 7.34 -1.75 5.45
CA ARG A 55 7.60 -2.29 4.11
C ARG A 55 6.65 -1.61 3.13
N TYR A 56 7.19 -1.04 2.06
CA TYR A 56 6.41 -0.42 1.00
C TYR A 56 6.78 -1.06 -0.32
N PHE A 57 5.78 -1.42 -1.12
CA PHE A 57 5.99 -2.10 -2.40
C PHE A 57 5.19 -1.46 -3.51
N LEU A 58 5.83 -1.33 -4.67
CA LEU A 58 5.12 -1.11 -5.93
C LEU A 58 4.77 -2.49 -6.47
N VAL A 59 3.51 -2.69 -6.81
CA VAL A 59 3.01 -3.99 -7.26
C VAL A 59 2.80 -3.97 -8.76
N PHE A 60 3.30 -5.01 -9.42
CA PHE A 60 3.17 -5.18 -10.87
C PHE A 60 2.34 -6.41 -11.18
N ASP A 61 1.55 -6.31 -12.23
CA ASP A 61 0.95 -7.47 -12.89
C ASP A 61 1.71 -7.62 -14.22
N ASP A 62 2.61 -8.59 -14.28
CA ASP A 62 3.64 -8.71 -15.29
C ASP A 62 4.47 -7.43 -15.30
N GLU A 63 4.46 -6.63 -16.37
CA GLU A 63 5.23 -5.38 -16.42
C GLU A 63 4.40 -4.13 -16.12
N LYS A 64 3.12 -4.31 -15.79
CA LYS A 64 2.18 -3.22 -15.57
C LYS A 64 2.11 -2.85 -14.11
N PRO A 65 2.46 -1.61 -13.72
CA PRO A 65 2.32 -1.18 -12.32
C PRO A 65 0.85 -0.96 -11.98
N ILE A 66 0.32 -1.74 -11.05
CA ILE A 66 -1.11 -1.74 -10.74
C ILE A 66 -1.46 -1.04 -9.43
N GLY A 67 -0.50 -0.87 -8.54
CA GLY A 67 -0.78 -0.20 -7.28
C GLY A 67 0.36 -0.26 -6.29
N VAL A 68 0.08 0.23 -5.09
CA VAL A 68 1.04 0.24 -3.98
C VAL A 68 0.39 -0.45 -2.79
N ILE A 69 1.17 -1.28 -2.12
CA ILE A 69 0.79 -1.86 -0.83
C ILE A 69 1.85 -1.49 0.19
N ASN A 70 1.43 -1.36 1.44
CA ASN A 70 2.40 -1.12 2.49
C ASN A 70 2.01 -1.85 3.77
N PHE A 71 3.01 -2.05 4.61
CA PHE A 71 2.86 -2.59 5.95
C PHE A 71 3.59 -1.64 6.88
N VAL A 72 2.93 -1.23 7.96
CA VAL A 72 3.52 -0.37 8.98
C VAL A 72 3.25 -0.96 10.34
N SER A 73 3.98 -0.48 11.35
CA SER A 73 3.84 -0.98 12.72
C SER A 73 3.92 -2.50 12.77
N ILE A 74 4.87 -3.06 12.04
CA ILE A 74 5.06 -4.51 11.96
C ILE A 74 5.57 -5.02 13.30
N SER A 75 4.83 -5.97 13.88
CA SER A 75 5.24 -6.65 15.11
C SER A 75 5.15 -8.16 14.90
N LYS A 76 5.44 -8.91 15.93
CA LYS A 76 5.37 -10.37 15.89
C LYS A 76 3.96 -10.86 15.58
N ASP A 77 2.93 -10.19 16.10
CA ASP A 77 1.57 -10.66 16.03
C ASP A 77 0.70 -9.95 15.02
N GLU A 78 0.98 -8.69 14.72
CA GLU A 78 0.13 -7.91 13.84
C GLU A 78 0.87 -6.82 13.08
N CYS A 79 0.25 -6.31 12.03
CA CYS A 79 0.71 -5.10 11.37
C CYS A 79 -0.49 -4.37 10.76
N GLU A 80 -0.30 -3.07 10.57
CA GLU A 80 -1.25 -2.28 9.80
C GLU A 80 -0.85 -2.35 8.34
N PHE A 81 -1.82 -2.19 7.45
CA PHE A 81 -1.52 -2.13 6.04
C PHE A 81 -2.27 -0.98 5.37
N GLY A 82 -1.74 -0.57 4.23
CA GLY A 82 -2.40 0.38 3.34
C GLY A 82 -2.34 -0.15 1.93
N ILE A 83 -3.25 0.34 1.12
CA ILE A 83 -3.38 -0.11 -0.26
C ILE A 83 -3.99 1.01 -1.10
N TYR A 84 -3.41 1.27 -2.26
CA TYR A 84 -4.08 2.07 -3.27
C TYR A 84 -3.67 1.57 -4.65
N GLN A 85 -4.61 1.64 -5.58
CA GLN A 85 -4.33 1.20 -6.93
C GLN A 85 -3.90 2.37 -7.80
N ASN A 86 -3.24 2.06 -8.92
CA ASN A 86 -2.92 3.04 -9.95
C ASN A 86 -4.22 3.82 -10.28
N PRO A 87 -4.23 5.15 -10.11
CA PRO A 87 -5.47 5.93 -10.27
C PRO A 87 -6.06 5.87 -11.69
N ASN A 88 -5.28 5.43 -12.66
CA ASN A 88 -5.74 5.29 -14.05
C ASN A 88 -6.32 3.90 -14.35
N LEU A 89 -6.35 3.02 -13.35
CA LEU A 89 -6.89 1.66 -13.49
C LEU A 89 -8.09 1.47 -12.57
N ARG A 90 -8.84 0.41 -12.84
CA ARG A 90 -10.00 0.01 -12.02
C ARG A 90 -10.01 -1.49 -11.83
N GLY A 91 -10.59 -1.94 -10.73
CA GLY A 91 -10.82 -3.36 -10.50
C GLY A 91 -9.63 -4.15 -9.96
N PHE A 92 -8.57 -3.51 -9.52
CA PHE A 92 -7.38 -4.20 -9.00
C PHE A 92 -7.34 -4.29 -7.47
N GLY A 93 -8.27 -3.66 -6.77
CA GLY A 93 -8.26 -3.64 -5.31
C GLY A 93 -8.26 -5.02 -4.68
N ARG A 94 -9.08 -5.92 -5.19
CA ARG A 94 -9.19 -7.28 -4.66
C ARG A 94 -7.91 -8.08 -4.89
N ILE A 95 -7.31 -7.94 -6.06
CA ILE A 95 -6.04 -8.60 -6.40
C ILE A 95 -4.93 -8.09 -5.49
N LEU A 96 -4.85 -6.77 -5.29
CA LEU A 96 -3.87 -6.16 -4.41
C LEU A 96 -4.04 -6.65 -2.98
N LEU A 97 -5.26 -6.64 -2.46
CA LEU A 97 -5.54 -7.07 -1.09
C LEU A 97 -5.26 -8.56 -0.89
N SER A 98 -5.62 -9.40 -1.84
CA SER A 98 -5.36 -10.84 -1.77
C SER A 98 -3.86 -11.13 -1.69
N ASN A 99 -3.08 -10.48 -2.54
CA ASN A 99 -1.63 -10.67 -2.54
C ASN A 99 -0.95 -10.07 -1.30
N LEU A 100 -1.47 -8.95 -0.82
CA LEU A 100 -1.02 -8.32 0.42
C LEU A 100 -1.23 -9.27 1.61
N ALA A 101 -2.42 -9.83 1.73
CA ALA A 101 -2.75 -10.74 2.83
C ALA A 101 -1.87 -11.99 2.79
N HIS A 102 -1.68 -12.55 1.61
CA HIS A 102 -0.82 -13.71 1.42
C HIS A 102 0.62 -13.41 1.88
N TYR A 103 1.16 -12.27 1.49
CA TYR A 103 2.50 -11.85 1.90
C TYR A 103 2.58 -11.69 3.42
N ALA A 104 1.60 -11.04 4.03
CA ALA A 104 1.59 -10.78 5.46
C ALA A 104 1.62 -12.07 6.28
N PHE A 105 0.75 -13.03 5.93
CA PHE A 105 0.67 -14.27 6.69
C PHE A 105 1.80 -15.25 6.38
N ARG A 106 2.30 -15.26 5.16
CA ARG A 106 3.37 -16.19 4.75
C ARG A 106 4.77 -15.67 4.98
N ASN A 107 5.01 -14.40 4.70
CA ASN A 107 6.36 -13.80 4.77
C ASN A 107 6.60 -13.05 6.07
N LEU A 108 5.67 -12.21 6.49
CA LEU A 108 5.79 -11.48 7.76
C LEU A 108 5.37 -12.35 8.95
N ARG A 109 4.58 -13.38 8.69
CA ARG A 109 4.09 -14.34 9.68
C ARG A 109 3.29 -13.70 10.82
N VAL A 110 2.61 -12.60 10.52
CA VAL A 110 1.71 -11.98 11.47
C VAL A 110 0.44 -12.83 11.61
N LYS A 111 -0.25 -12.68 12.73
CA LYS A 111 -1.50 -13.38 12.99
C LYS A 111 -2.71 -12.54 12.68
N ARG A 112 -2.52 -11.22 12.59
CA ARG A 112 -3.61 -10.27 12.38
C ARG A 112 -3.19 -9.13 11.49
N LEU A 113 -4.09 -8.74 10.59
CA LEU A 113 -3.95 -7.56 9.74
C LEU A 113 -4.95 -6.51 10.19
N VAL A 114 -4.49 -5.26 10.29
CA VAL A 114 -5.32 -4.13 10.68
C VAL A 114 -5.33 -3.13 9.54
N ALA A 115 -6.53 -2.72 9.13
CA ALA A 115 -6.70 -1.68 8.12
C ALA A 115 -7.38 -0.46 8.75
N ARG A 116 -6.99 0.73 8.29
CA ARG A 116 -7.66 1.96 8.68
C ARG A 116 -8.17 2.64 7.42
N ALA A 117 -9.39 3.10 7.46
CA ALA A 117 -9.98 3.83 6.34
C ALA A 117 -10.79 5.00 6.88
N LEU A 118 -10.75 6.12 6.18
CA LEU A 118 -11.59 7.27 6.53
C LEU A 118 -13.05 6.88 6.32
N LYS A 119 -13.96 7.44 7.11
CA LYS A 119 -15.38 7.10 7.08
C LYS A 119 -16.00 7.28 5.69
N ASP A 120 -15.56 8.28 4.96
CA ASP A 120 -16.08 8.56 3.62
C ASP A 120 -15.45 7.71 2.51
N ASN A 121 -14.43 6.92 2.84
CA ASN A 121 -13.82 6.00 1.88
C ASN A 121 -14.63 4.70 1.84
N THR A 122 -15.86 4.80 1.35
CA THR A 122 -16.79 3.66 1.31
C THR A 122 -16.31 2.54 0.42
N LYS A 123 -15.57 2.86 -0.64
CA LYS A 123 -15.03 1.85 -1.55
C LYS A 123 -14.03 0.93 -0.86
N ALA A 124 -13.11 1.51 -0.08
CA ALA A 124 -12.14 0.73 0.69
C ALA A 124 -12.83 -0.11 1.76
N ILE A 125 -13.77 0.49 2.48
CA ILE A 125 -14.52 -0.21 3.53
C ILE A 125 -15.25 -1.43 2.96
N ARG A 126 -15.93 -1.27 1.82
CA ARG A 126 -16.62 -2.38 1.16
C ARG A 126 -15.65 -3.47 0.72
N LEU A 127 -14.49 -3.09 0.21
CA LEU A 127 -13.47 -4.05 -0.21
C LEU A 127 -13.00 -4.88 0.99
N PHE A 128 -12.69 -4.23 2.10
CA PHE A 128 -12.20 -4.91 3.29
C PHE A 128 -13.26 -5.83 3.88
N LEU A 129 -14.49 -5.35 4.04
CA LEU A 129 -15.58 -6.17 4.56
C LEU A 129 -15.88 -7.36 3.65
N GLY A 130 -15.88 -7.15 2.35
CA GLY A 130 -16.11 -8.21 1.37
C GLY A 130 -15.01 -9.26 1.37
N PHE A 131 -13.81 -8.91 1.81
CA PHE A 131 -12.67 -9.83 1.91
C PHE A 131 -12.69 -10.63 3.22
N GLY A 132 -13.47 -10.21 4.21
CA GLY A 132 -13.59 -10.91 5.48
C GLY A 132 -13.16 -10.13 6.71
N PHE A 133 -12.77 -8.87 6.54
CA PHE A 133 -12.42 -8.02 7.68
C PHE A 133 -13.67 -7.64 8.47
N THR A 134 -13.50 -7.44 9.77
CA THR A 134 -14.58 -6.97 10.63
C THR A 134 -14.34 -5.52 11.02
N LEU A 135 -15.42 -4.76 11.14
CA LEU A 135 -15.34 -3.37 11.55
C LEU A 135 -15.25 -3.28 13.07
N THR A 136 -14.24 -2.55 13.56
CA THR A 136 -14.03 -2.39 15.00
C THR A 136 -14.12 -0.93 15.45
N SER A 137 -14.97 -0.17 14.86
CA SER A 137 -15.20 1.25 15.10
C SER A 137 -14.08 2.13 14.60
#